data_e3114b657bc314e6764f74415d31a9dd
#
_entry.id   e3114b657bc314e6764f74415d31a9dd
#
_cell.length_a   1.000
_cell.length_b   1.000
_cell.length_c   1.000
_cell.angle_alpha   90.00
_cell.angle_beta   90.00
_cell.angle_gamma   90.00
#
_symmetry.space_group_name_H-M   'P 1'
#
loop_
_entity.id
_entity.type
_entity.pdbx_description
1 polymer ?
#
loop_
_entity_poly.entity_id
_entity_poly.type
_entity_poly.pdbx_seq_one_letter_code
_entity_poly.pdbx_strand_id
1 'polypeptide(L)'
;MTEEELYAGAGEVTRKCLDDILESEYGFVQDDEETYTSEYLLTYPCKTFAEGLTDTLLQYGFSGQADDAKEKIAYVRECCKQRGVTLNPEVIKSWFCGTRPNSGERSRDSLFRLCFALGLNDRETASFFQKVYFSCPFNFRSAKETVIWYCLRNGLGYPEMLSLAEQAEQLINGESTAEEEMRYEQTSQLENALLQVGSTEELLCFFRENRLDFQMPRKTAIHYAKCLIQEATELAQNAVADQNEISHQKQKFGNVDLLLS
;
A
#
# COMPACT_ATOMS: atom_id res chain seq x y z
N MET A 1 0.99 -27.68 -8.62
CA MET A 1 1.71 -26.78 -7.70
C MET A 1 1.01 -26.92 -6.38
N THR A 2 1.68 -27.44 -5.37
CA THR A 2 1.10 -27.64 -4.04
C THR A 2 1.05 -26.29 -3.31
N GLU A 3 0.18 -26.17 -2.31
CA GLU A 3 0.08 -25.00 -1.45
C GLU A 3 1.42 -24.64 -0.81
N GLU A 4 2.20 -25.66 -0.41
CA GLU A 4 3.56 -25.50 0.10
C GLU A 4 4.54 -24.91 -0.92
N GLU A 5 4.42 -25.24 -2.21
CA GLU A 5 5.25 -24.66 -3.27
C GLU A 5 4.90 -23.19 -3.55
N LEU A 6 3.62 -22.82 -3.40
CA LEU A 6 3.16 -21.43 -3.57
C LEU A 6 3.71 -20.52 -2.47
N TYR A 7 3.85 -21.05 -1.24
CA TYR A 7 4.32 -20.30 -0.07
C TYR A 7 5.85 -20.35 0.13
N ALA A 8 6.56 -21.25 -0.52
CA ALA A 8 7.98 -21.52 -0.26
C ALA A 8 8.94 -20.34 -0.46
N GLY A 9 8.54 -19.29 -1.18
CA GLY A 9 9.34 -18.08 -1.39
C GLY A 9 8.66 -16.80 -0.92
N ALA A 10 7.45 -16.91 -0.36
CA ALA A 10 6.69 -15.72 0.03
C ALA A 10 7.09 -15.24 1.43
N GLY A 11 7.32 -13.92 1.57
CA GLY A 11 7.46 -13.29 2.88
C GLY A 11 6.17 -13.36 3.69
N GLU A 12 6.26 -13.15 5.00
CA GLU A 12 5.12 -13.28 5.94
C GLU A 12 3.91 -12.42 5.54
N VAL A 13 4.16 -11.20 5.06
CA VAL A 13 3.10 -10.29 4.58
C VAL A 13 2.40 -10.84 3.34
N THR A 14 3.17 -11.44 2.42
CA THR A 14 2.61 -12.06 1.21
C THR A 14 1.79 -13.29 1.56
N ARG A 15 2.25 -14.11 2.53
CA ARG A 15 1.49 -15.26 3.04
C ARG A 15 0.17 -14.82 3.64
N LYS A 16 0.19 -13.82 4.53
CA LYS A 16 -1.02 -13.27 5.14
C LYS A 16 -1.99 -12.73 4.10
N CYS A 17 -1.51 -12.01 3.08
CA CYS A 17 -2.36 -11.54 1.98
C CYS A 17 -2.96 -12.70 1.18
N LEU A 18 -2.21 -13.79 0.96
CA LEU A 18 -2.72 -14.99 0.29
C LEU A 18 -3.74 -15.72 1.17
N ASP A 19 -3.49 -15.85 2.47
CA ASP A 19 -4.44 -16.42 3.43
C ASP A 19 -5.73 -15.60 3.48
N ASP A 20 -5.64 -14.27 3.56
CA ASP A 20 -6.79 -13.34 3.54
C ASP A 20 -7.59 -13.46 2.23
N ILE A 21 -6.94 -13.72 1.10
CA ILE A 21 -7.60 -13.97 -0.19
C ILE A 21 -8.29 -15.33 -0.20
N LEU A 22 -7.64 -16.37 0.33
CA LEU A 22 -8.19 -17.73 0.39
C LEU A 22 -9.38 -17.84 1.38
N GLU A 23 -9.31 -17.10 2.50
CA GLU A 23 -10.38 -17.06 3.51
C GLU A 23 -11.52 -16.09 3.13
N SER A 24 -11.33 -15.25 2.12
CA SER A 24 -12.36 -14.30 1.71
C SER A 24 -13.50 -15.00 0.98
N GLU A 25 -14.75 -14.45 1.06
CA GLU A 25 -15.89 -14.91 0.27
C GLU A 25 -15.65 -14.93 -1.25
N TYR A 26 -14.58 -14.29 -1.71
CA TYR A 26 -14.07 -14.35 -3.08
C TYR A 26 -12.86 -15.30 -3.21
N GLY A 27 -12.41 -15.91 -2.10
CA GLY A 27 -11.48 -17.03 -2.10
C GLY A 27 -12.19 -18.23 -2.75
N PHE A 28 -11.46 -18.99 -3.51
CA PHE A 28 -11.96 -20.20 -4.15
C PHE A 28 -12.70 -21.06 -3.11
N VAL A 29 -14.01 -21.16 -3.27
CA VAL A 29 -14.82 -22.10 -2.49
C VAL A 29 -14.21 -23.47 -2.73
N GLN A 30 -13.75 -24.13 -1.68
CA GLN A 30 -13.44 -25.55 -1.71
C GLN A 30 -14.77 -26.31 -1.86
N ASP A 31 -15.32 -26.34 -3.05
CA ASP A 31 -16.31 -27.33 -3.44
C ASP A 31 -15.62 -28.35 -4.33
N ASP A 32 -15.65 -29.57 -3.81
CA ASP A 32 -15.36 -30.86 -4.42
C ASP A 32 -14.83 -30.85 -5.88
N GLU A 33 -13.53 -31.20 -6.03
CA GLU A 33 -12.88 -31.82 -7.21
C GLU A 33 -13.19 -31.28 -8.63
N GLU A 34 -13.90 -30.17 -8.82
CA GLU A 34 -13.97 -29.55 -10.13
C GLU A 34 -12.74 -28.66 -10.36
N THR A 35 -11.85 -29.16 -11.19
CA THR A 35 -10.68 -28.46 -11.73
C THR A 35 -11.14 -27.13 -12.32
N TYR A 36 -10.89 -26.03 -11.62
CA TYR A 36 -11.12 -24.68 -12.16
C TYR A 36 -10.30 -24.52 -13.43
N THR A 37 -10.92 -24.66 -14.56
CA THR A 37 -10.27 -24.43 -15.85
C THR A 37 -9.99 -22.94 -16.00
N SER A 38 -8.90 -22.60 -16.70
CA SER A 38 -8.58 -21.19 -17.05
C SER A 38 -9.78 -20.47 -17.71
N GLU A 39 -10.66 -21.21 -18.35
CA GLU A 39 -11.91 -20.76 -18.96
C GLU A 39 -12.94 -20.26 -17.91
N TYR A 40 -13.04 -20.91 -16.75
CA TYR A 40 -13.92 -20.48 -15.66
C TYR A 40 -13.43 -19.16 -15.05
N LEU A 41 -12.13 -19.00 -14.82
CA LEU A 41 -11.55 -17.76 -14.32
C LEU A 41 -11.74 -16.58 -15.29
N LEU A 42 -11.76 -16.84 -16.59
CA LEU A 42 -11.99 -15.82 -17.62
C LEU A 42 -13.48 -15.42 -17.73
N THR A 43 -14.41 -16.28 -17.31
CA THR A 43 -15.86 -16.03 -17.35
C THR A 43 -16.41 -15.43 -16.06
N TYR A 44 -15.61 -15.40 -14.95
CA TYR A 44 -16.07 -14.80 -13.70
C TYR A 44 -16.14 -13.28 -13.85
N PRO A 45 -17.32 -12.66 -13.71
CA PRO A 45 -17.43 -11.21 -13.88
C PRO A 45 -16.77 -10.49 -12.72
N CYS A 46 -15.52 -10.07 -12.91
CA CYS A 46 -14.86 -9.20 -11.95
C CYS A 46 -15.65 -7.90 -11.83
N LYS A 47 -16.06 -7.54 -10.60
CA LYS A 47 -16.72 -6.27 -10.33
C LYS A 47 -15.82 -5.10 -10.71
N THR A 48 -16.39 -4.10 -11.36
CA THR A 48 -15.70 -2.83 -11.58
C THR A 48 -15.52 -2.09 -10.24
N PHE A 49 -14.60 -1.13 -10.22
CA PHE A 49 -14.42 -0.26 -9.04
C PHE A 49 -15.74 0.42 -8.62
N ALA A 50 -16.54 0.88 -9.58
CA ALA A 50 -17.82 1.54 -9.31
C ALA A 50 -18.85 0.59 -8.65
N GLU A 51 -18.90 -0.67 -9.08
CA GLU A 51 -19.75 -1.69 -8.49
C GLU A 51 -19.30 -2.06 -7.08
N GLY A 52 -17.99 -2.34 -6.89
CA GLY A 52 -17.45 -2.63 -5.56
C GLY A 52 -17.59 -1.46 -4.58
N LEU A 53 -17.43 -0.23 -5.07
CA LEU A 53 -17.68 0.97 -4.26
C LEU A 53 -19.18 1.07 -3.91
N THR A 54 -20.09 0.76 -4.84
CA THR A 54 -21.54 0.77 -4.59
C THR A 54 -21.91 -0.24 -3.50
N ASP A 55 -21.36 -1.45 -3.56
CA ASP A 55 -21.57 -2.47 -2.52
C ASP A 55 -21.07 -1.97 -1.16
N THR A 56 -19.89 -1.33 -1.14
CA THR A 56 -19.35 -0.72 0.07
C THR A 56 -20.32 0.34 0.62
N LEU A 57 -20.86 1.22 -0.21
CA LEU A 57 -21.83 2.24 0.25
C LEU A 57 -23.08 1.60 0.84
N LEU A 58 -23.63 0.55 0.21
CA LEU A 58 -24.78 -0.19 0.71
C LEU A 58 -24.50 -0.81 2.09
N GLN A 59 -23.32 -1.39 2.27
CA GLN A 59 -22.90 -1.95 3.55
C GLN A 59 -22.79 -0.88 4.65
N TYR A 60 -22.41 0.36 4.29
CA TYR A 60 -22.20 1.45 5.24
C TYR A 60 -23.30 2.51 5.26
N GLY A 61 -24.56 2.07 5.00
CA GLY A 61 -25.76 2.85 5.30
C GLY A 61 -26.36 3.62 4.12
N PHE A 62 -25.85 3.45 2.91
CA PHE A 62 -26.54 3.95 1.71
C PHE A 62 -27.79 3.10 1.45
N SER A 63 -28.95 3.73 1.40
CA SER A 63 -30.27 3.09 1.18
C SER A 63 -30.94 3.53 -0.12
N GLY A 64 -30.23 4.29 -0.97
CA GLY A 64 -30.74 4.75 -2.26
C GLY A 64 -30.63 3.69 -3.36
N GLN A 65 -30.97 4.08 -4.59
CA GLN A 65 -30.90 3.17 -5.73
C GLN A 65 -29.45 2.94 -6.16
N ALA A 66 -29.07 1.64 -6.29
CA ALA A 66 -27.70 1.22 -6.59
C ALA A 66 -27.22 1.70 -7.99
N ASP A 67 -28.11 1.94 -8.93
CA ASP A 67 -27.86 2.45 -10.27
C ASP A 67 -27.88 3.97 -10.37
N ASP A 68 -28.43 4.69 -9.37
CA ASP A 68 -28.42 6.16 -9.37
C ASP A 68 -27.08 6.75 -8.85
N ALA A 69 -26.25 7.16 -9.80
CA ALA A 69 -24.98 7.83 -9.47
C ALA A 69 -25.14 9.14 -8.70
N LYS A 70 -26.24 9.88 -8.90
CA LYS A 70 -26.46 11.15 -8.22
C LYS A 70 -26.74 10.95 -6.73
N GLU A 71 -27.55 9.96 -6.39
CA GLU A 71 -27.85 9.61 -4.99
C GLU A 71 -26.56 9.14 -4.28
N LYS A 72 -25.76 8.28 -4.92
CA LYS A 72 -24.48 7.83 -4.36
C LYS A 72 -23.50 8.99 -4.11
N ILE A 73 -23.38 9.90 -5.08
CA ILE A 73 -22.53 11.09 -4.94
C ILE A 73 -23.04 11.99 -3.79
N ALA A 74 -24.35 12.20 -3.69
CA ALA A 74 -24.94 12.97 -2.61
C ALA A 74 -24.68 12.34 -1.24
N TYR A 75 -24.84 11.03 -1.13
CA TYR A 75 -24.54 10.28 0.08
C TYR A 75 -23.08 10.42 0.53
N VAL A 76 -22.12 10.20 -0.38
CA VAL A 76 -20.68 10.35 -0.05
C VAL A 76 -20.37 11.78 0.41
N ARG A 77 -20.95 12.80 -0.24
CA ARG A 77 -20.77 14.20 0.17
C ARG A 77 -21.33 14.47 1.56
N GLU A 78 -22.47 13.91 1.89
CA GLU A 78 -23.07 14.06 3.23
C GLU A 78 -22.19 13.36 4.28
N CYS A 79 -21.71 12.15 4.03
CA CYS A 79 -20.74 11.46 4.91
C CYS A 79 -19.47 12.30 5.12
N CYS A 80 -18.93 12.88 4.06
CA CYS A 80 -17.76 13.78 4.14
C CYS A 80 -18.05 14.98 5.05
N LYS A 81 -19.20 15.62 4.87
CA LYS A 81 -19.60 16.79 5.67
C LYS A 81 -19.75 16.44 7.15
N GLN A 82 -20.42 15.33 7.44
CA GLN A 82 -20.66 14.89 8.84
C GLN A 82 -19.37 14.58 9.59
N ARG A 83 -18.31 14.13 8.89
CA ARG A 83 -17.02 13.74 9.49
C ARG A 83 -15.88 14.71 9.21
N GLY A 84 -16.17 15.90 8.71
CA GLY A 84 -15.17 16.93 8.42
C GLY A 84 -14.14 16.53 7.37
N VAL A 85 -14.47 15.60 6.47
CA VAL A 85 -13.59 15.13 5.40
C VAL A 85 -13.74 16.02 4.17
N THR A 86 -12.60 16.43 3.59
CA THR A 86 -12.61 17.19 2.33
C THR A 86 -12.25 16.28 1.16
N LEU A 87 -13.20 16.03 0.26
CA LEU A 87 -13.00 15.32 -1.01
C LEU A 87 -13.42 16.19 -2.18
N ASN A 88 -12.65 16.14 -3.26
CA ASN A 88 -13.01 16.87 -4.49
C ASN A 88 -14.27 16.25 -5.12
N PRO A 89 -15.33 17.04 -5.36
CA PRO A 89 -16.58 16.55 -5.94
C PRO A 89 -16.42 15.87 -7.30
N GLU A 90 -15.49 16.33 -8.13
CA GLU A 90 -15.24 15.74 -9.44
C GLU A 90 -14.56 14.36 -9.33
N VAL A 91 -13.74 14.16 -8.30
CA VAL A 91 -13.15 12.85 -8.00
C VAL A 91 -14.24 11.86 -7.59
N ILE A 92 -15.14 12.25 -6.68
CA ILE A 92 -16.29 11.41 -6.27
C ILE A 92 -17.14 11.05 -7.50
N LYS A 93 -17.45 12.03 -8.35
CA LYS A 93 -18.23 11.83 -9.57
C LYS A 93 -17.53 10.83 -10.53
N SER A 94 -16.23 10.97 -10.74
CA SER A 94 -15.47 10.13 -11.65
C SER A 94 -15.53 8.65 -11.26
N TRP A 95 -15.56 8.33 -9.96
CA TRP A 95 -15.67 6.97 -9.46
C TRP A 95 -16.95 6.25 -9.89
N PHE A 96 -18.08 6.98 -9.96
CA PHE A 96 -19.37 6.44 -10.39
C PHE A 96 -19.61 6.58 -11.90
N CYS A 97 -18.73 7.28 -12.64
CA CYS A 97 -18.78 7.37 -14.11
C CYS A 97 -17.83 6.38 -14.81
N GLY A 98 -17.40 5.33 -14.11
CA GLY A 98 -16.57 4.26 -14.68
C GLY A 98 -15.07 4.53 -14.68
N THR A 99 -14.60 5.63 -14.10
CA THR A 99 -13.16 5.91 -13.97
C THR A 99 -12.62 5.19 -12.74
N ARG A 100 -11.76 4.18 -12.96
CA ARG A 100 -11.03 3.53 -11.87
C ARG A 100 -9.93 4.48 -11.36
N PRO A 101 -9.77 4.68 -10.03
CA PRO A 101 -8.64 5.40 -9.47
C PRO A 101 -7.31 4.72 -9.88
N ASN A 102 -6.32 5.50 -10.26
CA ASN A 102 -4.97 4.99 -10.54
C ASN A 102 -4.24 4.63 -9.23
N SER A 103 -3.10 3.94 -9.33
CA SER A 103 -2.28 3.54 -8.19
C SER A 103 -1.44 4.68 -7.58
N GLY A 104 -1.60 5.91 -8.06
CA GLY A 104 -0.83 7.06 -7.58
C GLY A 104 -1.23 7.52 -6.18
N GLU A 105 -0.31 8.18 -5.50
CA GLU A 105 -0.46 8.67 -4.13
C GLU A 105 -1.71 9.55 -3.93
N ARG A 106 -2.02 10.42 -4.89
CA ARG A 106 -3.21 11.29 -4.83
C ARG A 106 -4.53 10.50 -4.84
N SER A 107 -4.57 9.42 -5.62
CA SER A 107 -5.75 8.54 -5.65
C SER A 107 -5.89 7.77 -4.34
N ARG A 108 -4.79 7.22 -3.81
CA ARG A 108 -4.77 6.55 -2.51
C ARG A 108 -5.24 7.49 -1.39
N ASP A 109 -4.72 8.72 -1.35
CA ASP A 109 -5.15 9.72 -0.37
C ASP A 109 -6.67 10.00 -0.45
N SER A 110 -7.21 10.12 -1.65
CA SER A 110 -8.65 10.32 -1.86
C SER A 110 -9.47 9.12 -1.37
N LEU A 111 -8.97 7.90 -1.55
CA LEU A 111 -9.63 6.68 -1.06
C LEU A 111 -9.55 6.55 0.47
N PHE A 112 -8.45 6.89 1.10
CA PHE A 112 -8.37 6.95 2.56
C PHE A 112 -9.33 7.98 3.14
N ARG A 113 -9.45 9.16 2.51
CA ARG A 113 -10.46 10.15 2.90
C ARG A 113 -11.88 9.60 2.79
N LEU A 114 -12.18 8.82 1.74
CA LEU A 114 -13.45 8.12 1.62
C LEU A 114 -13.66 7.14 2.77
N CYS A 115 -12.64 6.35 3.15
CA CYS A 115 -12.73 5.43 4.29
C CYS A 115 -13.06 6.16 5.58
N PHE A 116 -12.42 7.31 5.85
CA PHE A 116 -12.80 8.17 6.99
C PHE A 116 -14.24 8.70 6.86
N ALA A 117 -14.65 9.14 5.68
CA ALA A 117 -16.00 9.66 5.44
C ALA A 117 -17.07 8.58 5.68
N LEU A 118 -16.81 7.33 5.33
CA LEU A 118 -17.71 6.20 5.59
C LEU A 118 -17.59 5.67 7.03
N GLY A 119 -16.50 5.98 7.75
CA GLY A 119 -16.23 5.54 9.11
C GLY A 119 -15.77 4.10 9.20
N LEU A 120 -15.04 3.67 8.20
CA LEU A 120 -14.41 2.37 8.20
C LEU A 120 -13.32 2.31 9.27
N ASN A 121 -13.16 1.15 9.89
CA ASN A 121 -11.98 0.85 10.71
C ASN A 121 -10.80 0.38 9.84
N ASP A 122 -9.67 0.03 10.46
CA ASP A 122 -8.46 -0.42 9.77
C ASP A 122 -8.67 -1.71 8.96
N ARG A 123 -9.41 -2.70 9.50
CA ARG A 123 -9.70 -3.97 8.82
C ARG A 123 -10.65 -3.79 7.64
N GLU A 124 -11.69 -3.00 7.82
CA GLU A 124 -12.66 -2.67 6.77
C GLU A 124 -12.00 -1.88 5.65
N THR A 125 -11.11 -0.95 6.00
CA THR A 125 -10.29 -0.21 5.03
C THR A 125 -9.35 -1.16 4.29
N ALA A 126 -8.70 -2.09 4.99
CA ALA A 126 -7.85 -3.10 4.34
C ALA A 126 -8.66 -3.95 3.35
N SER A 127 -9.83 -4.43 3.75
CA SER A 127 -10.75 -5.17 2.86
C SER A 127 -11.17 -4.36 1.64
N PHE A 128 -11.52 -3.08 1.80
CA PHE A 128 -11.86 -2.18 0.70
C PHE A 128 -10.69 -2.03 -0.29
N PHE A 129 -9.47 -1.80 0.22
CA PHE A 129 -8.29 -1.67 -0.64
C PHE A 129 -7.97 -2.96 -1.38
N GLN A 130 -8.10 -4.12 -0.74
CA GLN A 130 -7.82 -5.42 -1.36
C GLN A 130 -8.90 -5.82 -2.37
N LYS A 131 -10.19 -5.72 -1.99
CA LYS A 131 -11.32 -6.29 -2.76
C LYS A 131 -11.92 -5.32 -3.80
N VAL A 132 -11.82 -4.01 -3.58
CA VAL A 132 -12.44 -2.99 -4.44
C VAL A 132 -11.41 -2.23 -5.25
N TYR A 133 -10.32 -1.81 -4.58
CA TYR A 133 -9.27 -1.05 -5.24
C TYR A 133 -8.15 -1.94 -5.80
N PHE A 134 -8.04 -3.19 -5.35
CA PHE A 134 -7.01 -4.17 -5.75
C PHE A 134 -5.59 -3.64 -5.56
N SER A 135 -5.30 -3.16 -4.34
CA SER A 135 -4.01 -2.62 -3.97
C SER A 135 -3.67 -2.96 -2.52
N CYS A 136 -2.39 -2.94 -2.18
CA CYS A 136 -1.93 -3.07 -0.80
C CYS A 136 -2.61 -2.01 0.09
N PRO A 137 -3.20 -2.41 1.25
CA PRO A 137 -4.00 -1.50 2.07
C PRO A 137 -3.18 -0.36 2.66
N PHE A 138 -2.07 -0.67 3.35
CA PHE A 138 -1.24 0.33 4.02
C PHE A 138 0.24 0.15 3.68
N ASN A 139 0.92 1.26 3.48
CA ASN A 139 2.37 1.29 3.37
C ASN A 139 2.98 1.81 4.67
N PHE A 140 3.42 0.90 5.54
CA PHE A 140 4.03 1.24 6.83
C PHE A 140 5.40 1.93 6.73
N ARG A 141 5.95 2.10 5.52
CA ARG A 141 7.09 2.98 5.25
C ARG A 141 6.67 4.43 4.98
N SER A 142 5.38 4.69 4.82
CA SER A 142 4.81 6.03 4.72
C SER A 142 4.31 6.48 6.08
N ALA A 143 4.91 7.49 6.66
CA ALA A 143 4.46 8.04 7.93
C ALA A 143 2.98 8.44 7.90
N LYS A 144 2.54 9.06 6.80
CA LYS A 144 1.15 9.43 6.59
C LYS A 144 0.21 8.22 6.61
N GLU A 145 0.54 7.14 5.87
CA GLU A 145 -0.30 5.94 5.84
C GLU A 145 -0.27 5.19 7.18
N THR A 146 0.85 5.21 7.90
CA THR A 146 0.96 4.69 9.26
C THR A 146 0.05 5.45 10.23
N VAL A 147 0.01 6.78 10.16
CA VAL A 147 -0.91 7.60 10.97
C VAL A 147 -2.37 7.31 10.59
N ILE A 148 -2.68 7.20 9.29
CA ILE A 148 -4.02 6.83 8.81
C ILE A 148 -4.45 5.50 9.40
N TRP A 149 -3.61 4.46 9.30
CA TRP A 149 -3.88 3.15 9.88
C TRP A 149 -4.14 3.22 11.39
N TYR A 150 -3.28 3.94 12.12
CA TYR A 150 -3.43 4.11 13.57
C TYR A 150 -4.76 4.79 13.92
N CYS A 151 -5.13 5.85 13.21
CA CYS A 151 -6.37 6.57 13.46
C CYS A 151 -7.60 5.71 13.17
N LEU A 152 -7.63 4.98 12.07
CA LEU A 152 -8.71 4.06 11.72
C LEU A 152 -8.86 2.93 12.74
N ARG A 153 -7.74 2.37 13.22
CA ARG A 153 -7.72 1.32 14.24
C ARG A 153 -8.27 1.79 15.58
N ASN A 154 -7.97 3.03 15.95
CA ASN A 154 -8.37 3.59 17.26
C ASN A 154 -9.65 4.46 17.18
N GLY A 155 -10.32 4.49 16.03
CA GLY A 155 -11.56 5.24 15.85
C GLY A 155 -11.40 6.76 15.92
N LEU A 156 -10.18 7.27 15.65
CA LEU A 156 -9.91 8.71 15.55
C LEU A 156 -10.43 9.27 14.23
N GLY A 157 -10.93 10.50 14.25
CA GLY A 157 -11.50 11.14 13.07
C GLY A 157 -10.46 11.70 12.09
N TYR A 158 -10.95 12.18 10.96
CA TYR A 158 -10.09 12.78 9.95
C TYR A 158 -9.35 14.05 10.41
N PRO A 159 -9.96 14.97 11.20
CA PRO A 159 -9.23 16.12 11.73
C PRO A 159 -8.08 15.75 12.66
N GLU A 160 -8.27 14.76 13.52
CA GLU A 160 -7.22 14.25 14.41
C GLU A 160 -6.09 13.61 13.60
N MET A 161 -6.43 12.84 12.56
CA MET A 161 -5.47 12.26 11.64
C MET A 161 -4.60 13.33 10.97
N LEU A 162 -5.17 14.44 10.52
CA LEU A 162 -4.41 15.54 9.91
C LEU A 162 -3.40 16.14 10.91
N SER A 163 -3.84 16.40 12.15
CA SER A 163 -2.96 16.94 13.20
C SER A 163 -1.82 15.99 13.54
N LEU A 164 -2.11 14.68 13.65
CA LEU A 164 -1.09 13.67 13.93
C LEU A 164 -0.12 13.49 12.77
N ALA A 165 -0.60 13.55 11.52
CA ALA A 165 0.26 13.46 10.34
C ALA A 165 1.25 14.63 10.26
N GLU A 166 0.79 15.85 10.58
CA GLU A 166 1.66 17.02 10.64
C GLU A 166 2.74 16.89 11.74
N GLN A 167 2.35 16.43 12.93
CA GLN A 167 3.30 16.18 14.02
C GLN A 167 4.33 15.10 13.66
N ALA A 168 3.89 13.99 13.07
CA ALA A 168 4.76 12.92 12.61
C ALA A 168 5.77 13.43 11.55
N GLU A 169 5.31 14.22 10.60
CA GLU A 169 6.15 14.82 9.56
C GLU A 169 7.22 15.73 10.15
N GLN A 170 6.86 16.57 11.13
CA GLN A 170 7.82 17.44 11.83
C GLN A 170 8.89 16.63 12.57
N LEU A 171 8.51 15.51 13.22
CA LEU A 171 9.46 14.64 13.93
C LEU A 171 10.42 13.91 12.98
N ILE A 172 9.92 13.48 11.82
CA ILE A 172 10.72 12.78 10.83
C ILE A 172 11.70 13.73 10.13
N ASN A 173 11.29 14.95 9.81
CA ASN A 173 12.11 15.94 9.11
C ASN A 173 13.11 16.69 10.01
N GLY A 174 13.16 16.39 11.30
CA GLY A 174 14.14 16.98 12.25
C GLY A 174 15.60 16.66 11.86
N GLU A 175 16.54 17.52 12.27
CA GLU A 175 17.96 17.35 11.98
C GLU A 175 18.48 16.02 12.57
N SER A 176 19.21 15.26 11.75
CA SER A 176 19.89 14.03 12.14
C SER A 176 21.20 14.35 12.82
N THR A 177 21.46 13.82 13.99
CA THR A 177 22.83 13.77 14.55
C THR A 177 23.63 12.71 13.81
N ALA A 178 24.88 13.01 13.48
CA ALA A 178 25.73 12.22 12.59
C ALA A 178 26.10 10.80 13.08
N GLU A 179 25.59 10.37 14.23
CA GLU A 179 25.96 9.10 14.88
C GLU A 179 24.86 8.02 14.82
N GLU A 180 23.73 8.26 14.16
CA GLU A 180 22.69 7.25 14.03
C GLU A 180 23.11 6.23 12.96
N GLU A 181 23.68 5.11 13.40
CA GLU A 181 23.89 3.93 12.57
C GLU A 181 22.54 3.50 11.97
N MET A 182 22.52 3.36 10.65
CA MET A 182 21.33 2.96 9.89
C MET A 182 20.96 1.52 10.25
N ARG A 183 20.05 1.35 11.20
CA ARG A 183 19.32 0.10 11.41
C ARG A 183 18.24 0.04 10.35
N TYR A 184 18.38 -0.86 9.39
CA TYR A 184 17.32 -1.18 8.46
C TYR A 184 16.41 -2.22 9.09
N GLU A 185 15.27 -1.79 9.57
CA GLU A 185 14.23 -2.74 9.98
C GLU A 185 13.43 -3.19 8.75
N GLN A 186 13.09 -4.48 8.74
CA GLN A 186 12.18 -5.00 7.71
C GLN A 186 10.79 -4.40 7.94
N THR A 187 10.01 -4.22 6.86
CA THR A 187 8.66 -3.63 6.95
C THR A 187 7.75 -4.40 7.92
N SER A 188 7.89 -5.73 7.99
CA SER A 188 7.19 -6.59 8.94
C SER A 188 7.58 -6.31 10.41
N GLN A 189 8.82 -5.92 10.68
CA GLN A 189 9.26 -5.54 12.02
C GLN A 189 8.64 -4.21 12.45
N LEU A 190 8.61 -3.23 11.54
CA LEU A 190 7.92 -1.96 11.77
C LEU A 190 6.42 -2.17 12.03
N GLU A 191 5.76 -3.01 11.23
CA GLU A 191 4.35 -3.35 11.41
C GLU A 191 4.11 -4.00 12.79
N ASN A 192 4.91 -5.01 13.15
CA ASN A 192 4.79 -5.68 14.44
C ASN A 192 5.03 -4.75 15.63
N ALA A 193 5.97 -3.82 15.52
CA ALA A 193 6.21 -2.79 16.54
C ALA A 193 5.03 -1.81 16.64
N LEU A 194 4.45 -1.40 15.51
CA LEU A 194 3.27 -0.55 15.45
C LEU A 194 2.03 -1.20 16.07
N LEU A 195 1.89 -2.52 15.97
CA LEU A 195 0.78 -3.25 16.59
C LEU A 195 0.78 -3.14 18.12
N GLN A 196 1.93 -2.87 18.75
CA GLN A 196 2.08 -2.69 20.19
C GLN A 196 1.81 -1.25 20.65
N VAL A 197 1.74 -0.29 19.75
CA VAL A 197 1.49 1.11 20.04
C VAL A 197 0.04 1.29 20.53
N GLY A 198 -0.13 1.70 21.78
CA GLY A 198 -1.44 1.85 22.44
C GLY A 198 -1.89 3.31 22.61
N SER A 199 -0.98 4.28 22.47
CA SER A 199 -1.30 5.70 22.65
C SER A 199 -0.71 6.59 21.55
N THR A 200 -1.25 7.80 21.42
CA THR A 200 -0.75 8.80 20.48
C THR A 200 0.68 9.22 20.80
N GLU A 201 1.02 9.34 22.09
CA GLU A 201 2.36 9.68 22.56
C GLU A 201 3.37 8.59 22.18
N GLU A 202 2.98 7.32 22.32
CA GLU A 202 3.80 6.18 21.89
C GLU A 202 3.99 6.18 20.37
N LEU A 203 2.95 6.50 19.58
CA LEU A 203 3.07 6.64 18.13
C LEU A 203 4.07 7.74 17.74
N LEU A 204 4.01 8.89 18.38
CA LEU A 204 4.95 9.98 18.11
C LEU A 204 6.37 9.64 18.57
N CYS A 205 6.52 8.90 19.67
CA CYS A 205 7.81 8.37 20.12
C CYS A 205 8.37 7.38 19.08
N PHE A 206 7.53 6.48 18.60
CA PHE A 206 7.88 5.52 17.54
C PHE A 206 8.40 6.21 16.28
N PHE A 207 7.75 7.28 15.80
CA PHE A 207 8.24 8.03 14.63
C PHE A 207 9.60 8.70 14.89
N ARG A 208 9.83 9.18 16.11
CA ARG A 208 11.12 9.80 16.49
C ARG A 208 12.24 8.77 16.49
N GLU A 209 11.98 7.59 17.07
CA GLU A 209 12.98 6.52 17.19
C GLU A 209 13.31 5.85 15.85
N ASN A 210 12.30 5.74 14.96
CA ASN A 210 12.43 5.07 13.66
C ASN A 210 12.43 6.06 12.47
N ARG A 211 12.78 7.32 12.69
CA ARG A 211 12.68 8.38 11.67
C ARG A 211 13.39 8.06 10.36
N LEU A 212 14.54 7.38 10.41
CA LEU A 212 15.31 7.04 9.22
C LEU A 212 14.58 6.07 8.29
N ASP A 213 13.78 5.18 8.86
CA ASP A 213 12.96 4.24 8.09
C ASP A 213 11.86 4.94 7.30
N PHE A 214 11.37 6.07 7.81
CA PHE A 214 10.36 6.90 7.15
C PHE A 214 10.96 7.96 6.21
N GLN A 215 12.14 8.50 6.52
CA GLN A 215 12.80 9.48 5.66
C GLN A 215 13.24 8.90 4.31
N MET A 216 13.60 7.62 4.30
CA MET A 216 14.24 7.00 3.15
C MET A 216 13.62 5.65 2.74
N PRO A 217 12.32 5.61 2.44
CA PRO A 217 11.63 4.36 2.08
C PRO A 217 12.20 3.67 0.83
N ARG A 218 13.00 4.40 0.03
CA ARG A 218 13.63 3.88 -1.20
C ARG A 218 15.08 3.44 -1.01
N LYS A 219 15.74 3.72 0.13
CA LYS A 219 17.17 3.38 0.32
C LYS A 219 17.42 1.87 0.22
N THR A 220 16.53 1.06 0.79
CA THR A 220 16.66 -0.39 0.71
C THR A 220 16.60 -0.88 -0.75
N ALA A 221 15.64 -0.39 -1.54
CA ALA A 221 15.53 -0.73 -2.95
C ALA A 221 16.75 -0.23 -3.75
N ILE A 222 17.23 0.97 -3.48
CA ILE A 222 18.44 1.53 -4.11
C ILE A 222 19.68 0.73 -3.69
N HIS A 223 19.79 0.33 -2.42
CA HIS A 223 20.90 -0.49 -1.93
C HIS A 223 20.91 -1.85 -2.65
N TYR A 224 19.79 -2.57 -2.69
CA TYR A 224 19.69 -3.85 -3.41
C TYR A 224 19.95 -3.69 -4.90
N ALA A 225 19.42 -2.64 -5.53
CA ALA A 225 19.72 -2.34 -6.94
C ALA A 225 21.22 -2.11 -7.17
N LYS A 226 21.91 -1.38 -6.29
CA LYS A 226 23.34 -1.20 -6.35
C LYS A 226 24.12 -2.51 -6.18
N CYS A 227 23.73 -3.35 -5.22
CA CYS A 227 24.32 -4.68 -5.02
C CYS A 227 24.14 -5.55 -6.26
N LEU A 228 22.94 -5.62 -6.83
CA LEU A 228 22.66 -6.41 -8.04
C LEU A 228 23.44 -5.87 -9.26
N ILE A 229 23.57 -4.55 -9.42
CA ILE A 229 24.36 -3.94 -10.49
C ILE A 229 25.84 -4.29 -10.29
N GLN A 230 26.32 -4.25 -9.06
CA GLN A 230 27.72 -4.59 -8.77
C GLN A 230 28.00 -6.08 -9.05
N GLU A 231 27.15 -6.99 -8.59
CA GLU A 231 27.25 -8.42 -8.89
C GLU A 231 27.20 -8.70 -10.40
N ALA A 232 26.26 -8.08 -11.12
CA ALA A 232 26.17 -8.21 -12.57
C ALA A 232 27.43 -7.66 -13.27
N THR A 233 28.02 -6.58 -12.77
CA THR A 233 29.24 -5.99 -13.29
C THR A 233 30.43 -6.92 -13.07
N GLU A 234 30.56 -7.50 -11.87
CA GLU A 234 31.60 -8.47 -11.55
C GLU A 234 31.48 -9.73 -12.39
N LEU A 235 30.26 -10.27 -12.56
CA LEU A 235 30.00 -11.43 -13.44
C LEU A 235 30.36 -11.12 -14.90
N ALA A 236 29.98 -9.93 -15.40
CA ALA A 236 30.33 -9.50 -16.74
C ALA A 236 31.85 -9.34 -16.92
N GLN A 237 32.54 -8.75 -15.92
CA GLN A 237 34.01 -8.60 -15.95
C GLN A 237 34.71 -9.96 -15.95
N ASN A 238 34.23 -10.91 -15.14
CA ASN A 238 34.79 -12.27 -15.08
C ASN A 238 34.56 -13.04 -16.40
N ALA A 239 33.32 -12.97 -16.95
CA ALA A 239 33.02 -13.60 -18.24
C ALA A 239 33.83 -13.01 -19.40
N VAL A 240 34.23 -11.76 -19.26
CA VAL A 240 35.03 -11.03 -20.23
C VAL A 240 36.52 -11.29 -20.07
N ALA A 241 37.01 -11.51 -18.83
CA ALA A 241 38.41 -11.91 -18.58
C ALA A 241 38.73 -13.30 -19.13
N ASP A 242 37.76 -14.22 -19.17
CA ASP A 242 37.90 -15.56 -19.74
C ASP A 242 37.97 -15.58 -21.29
N GLN A 243 37.55 -14.51 -21.95
CA GLN A 243 37.62 -14.38 -23.42
C GLN A 243 38.64 -13.33 -23.82
N ASN A 244 39.88 -13.65 -23.95
CA ASN A 244 41.07 -12.81 -24.33
C ASN A 244 40.87 -11.66 -25.36
N GLU A 245 39.72 -11.03 -25.44
CA GLU A 245 39.36 -10.02 -26.45
C GLU A 245 38.96 -8.64 -25.90
N ILE A 246 39.55 -8.13 -24.79
CA ILE A 246 38.92 -6.99 -24.10
C ILE A 246 39.85 -5.85 -23.69
N SER A 247 40.44 -5.22 -24.63
CA SER A 247 40.99 -3.86 -24.47
C SER A 247 40.02 -2.73 -24.86
N HIS A 248 38.97 -3.00 -25.63
CA HIS A 248 38.11 -1.94 -26.19
C HIS A 248 36.77 -1.69 -25.47
N GLN A 249 36.31 -2.57 -24.60
CA GLN A 249 34.99 -2.38 -23.93
C GLN A 249 35.06 -1.77 -22.53
N LYS A 250 36.23 -1.71 -21.89
CA LYS A 250 36.38 -1.10 -20.54
C LYS A 250 35.96 0.38 -20.47
N GLN A 251 35.92 1.09 -21.60
CA GLN A 251 35.53 2.50 -21.63
C GLN A 251 34.01 2.74 -21.65
N LYS A 252 33.21 1.73 -21.99
CA LYS A 252 31.76 1.89 -22.13
C LYS A 252 30.95 1.65 -20.84
N PHE A 253 31.51 0.89 -19.89
CA PHE A 253 30.82 0.55 -18.63
C PHE A 253 31.28 1.37 -17.42
N GLY A 254 32.32 2.21 -17.54
CA GLY A 254 32.85 3.04 -16.46
C GLY A 254 31.96 4.23 -16.04
N ASN A 255 30.85 4.49 -16.76
CA ASN A 255 30.00 5.66 -16.53
C ASN A 255 28.64 5.34 -15.85
N VAL A 256 28.50 4.18 -15.22
CA VAL A 256 27.22 3.82 -14.56
C VAL A 256 26.98 4.66 -13.29
N ASP A 257 28.03 5.17 -12.67
CA ASP A 257 27.90 6.08 -11.51
C ASP A 257 27.28 7.44 -11.84
N LEU A 258 27.28 7.85 -13.11
CA LEU A 258 26.66 9.09 -13.60
C LEU A 258 25.15 8.97 -13.86
N LEU A 259 24.61 7.76 -13.90
CA LEU A 259 23.17 7.52 -14.11
C LEU A 259 22.36 7.39 -12.81
N LEU A 260 23.05 7.34 -11.66
CA LEU A 260 22.43 7.15 -10.34
C LEU A 260 22.66 8.33 -9.38
N SER A 261 23.27 9.43 -9.85
CA SER A 261 23.35 10.73 -9.19
C SER A 261 22.22 11.64 -9.66
#